data_6497cff0a8f1d6be9177001548ba6c6d
#
_entry.id   6497cff0a8f1d6be9177001548ba6c6d
#
_cell.length_a   1.000
_cell.length_b   1.000
_cell.length_c   1.000
_cell.angle_alpha   90.00
_cell.angle_beta   90.00
_cell.angle_gamma   90.00
#
_symmetry.space_group_name_H-M   'P 1'
#
loop_
_entity.id
_entity.type
_entity.pdbx_description
1 polymer ?
#
loop_
_entity_poly.entity_id
_entity_poly.type
_entity_poly.pdbx_seq_one_letter_code
_entity_poly.pdbx_strand_id
1 'polypeptide(L)'
;MPYLYLKAEIHPDLSKRTEVEAAYRELIAASLAEPGCHLYDLVINEDDPSVWYMFEKWESREVWETGHMASAHVAKIQQLEPGLTVAPTVLNFYVSAL
;
A
#
# COMPACT_ATOMS: atom_id res chain seq x y z
N MET A 1 -21.27 -7.40 -4.74
CA MET A 1 -19.88 -7.54 -5.20
C MET A 1 -18.97 -7.69 -4.00
N PRO A 2 -18.03 -8.63 -4.02
CA PRO A 2 -17.14 -8.80 -2.88
C PRO A 2 -16.15 -7.66 -2.77
N TYR A 3 -15.83 -7.28 -1.53
CA TYR A 3 -14.73 -6.39 -1.28
C TYR A 3 -13.40 -7.06 -1.63
N LEU A 4 -12.47 -6.26 -2.12
CA LEU A 4 -11.09 -6.69 -2.31
C LEU A 4 -10.26 -6.24 -1.10
N TYR A 5 -9.48 -7.16 -0.55
CA TYR A 5 -8.50 -6.86 0.49
C TYR A 5 -7.09 -7.11 -0.05
N LEU A 6 -6.15 -6.27 0.32
CA LEU A 6 -4.74 -6.46 -0.01
C LEU A 6 -3.88 -6.38 1.23
N LYS A 7 -2.80 -7.13 1.19
CA LYS A 7 -1.67 -6.98 2.10
C LYS A 7 -0.43 -6.77 1.23
N ALA A 8 0.16 -5.58 1.29
CA ALA A 8 1.43 -5.31 0.64
C ALA A 8 2.54 -5.48 1.68
N GLU A 9 3.43 -6.46 1.46
CA GLU A 9 4.58 -6.67 2.32
C GLU A 9 5.71 -5.77 1.83
N ILE A 10 6.16 -4.87 2.70
CA ILE A 10 7.13 -3.82 2.39
C ILE A 10 8.39 -4.04 3.23
N HIS A 11 9.54 -3.94 2.59
CA HIS A 11 10.85 -4.02 3.25
C HIS A 11 11.55 -2.66 3.14
N PRO A 12 11.21 -1.70 4.04
CA PRO A 12 11.74 -0.35 3.94
C PRO A 12 13.23 -0.30 4.24
N ASP A 13 13.92 0.63 3.58
CA ASP A 13 15.28 0.97 3.96
C ASP A 13 15.24 1.88 5.19
N LEU A 14 15.46 1.29 6.36
CA LEU A 14 15.35 2.00 7.63
C LEU A 14 16.44 3.05 7.85
N SER A 15 17.51 3.02 7.06
CA SER A 15 18.50 4.11 7.05
C SER A 15 17.92 5.39 6.44
N LYS A 16 16.81 5.28 5.72
CA LYS A 16 16.09 6.39 5.09
C LYS A 16 14.68 6.55 5.66
N ARG A 17 14.50 6.21 6.92
CA ARG A 17 13.17 6.12 7.55
C ARG A 17 12.31 7.38 7.36
N THR A 18 12.89 8.57 7.54
CA THR A 18 12.14 9.82 7.37
C THR A 18 11.59 9.98 5.96
N GLU A 19 12.40 9.66 4.96
CA GLU A 19 11.99 9.72 3.55
C GLU A 19 10.93 8.66 3.22
N VAL A 20 11.10 7.45 3.74
CA VAL A 20 10.15 6.36 3.58
C VAL A 20 8.78 6.75 4.17
N GLU A 21 8.78 7.25 5.40
CA GLU A 21 7.53 7.67 6.07
C GLU A 21 6.84 8.80 5.30
N ALA A 22 7.58 9.78 4.82
CA ALA A 22 7.02 10.89 4.06
C ALA A 22 6.36 10.40 2.76
N ALA A 23 7.01 9.49 2.03
CA ALA A 23 6.47 8.94 0.79
C ALA A 23 5.17 8.16 1.03
N TYR A 24 5.14 7.31 2.05
CA TYR A 24 3.93 6.53 2.36
C TYR A 24 2.81 7.38 2.97
N ARG A 25 3.11 8.42 3.75
CA ARG A 25 2.08 9.35 4.23
C ARG A 25 1.36 10.02 3.07
N GLU A 26 2.09 10.45 2.05
CA GLU A 26 1.51 11.05 0.86
C GLU A 26 0.64 10.05 0.10
N LEU A 27 1.13 8.83 -0.08
CA LEU A 27 0.38 7.76 -0.74
C LEU A 27 -0.92 7.43 0.00
N ILE A 28 -0.85 7.29 1.32
CA ILE A 28 -2.00 6.97 2.16
C ILE A 28 -3.08 8.07 2.04
N ALA A 29 -2.69 9.33 2.18
CA ALA A 29 -3.63 10.44 2.10
C ALA A 29 -4.35 10.49 0.74
N ALA A 30 -3.60 10.33 -0.34
CA ALA A 30 -4.17 10.32 -1.68
C ALA A 30 -5.04 9.10 -1.93
N SER A 31 -4.65 7.93 -1.43
CA SER A 31 -5.41 6.69 -1.60
C SER A 31 -6.73 6.72 -0.83
N LEU A 32 -6.73 7.22 0.41
CA LEU A 32 -7.94 7.35 1.21
C LEU A 32 -8.95 8.32 0.61
N ALA A 33 -8.50 9.26 -0.22
CA ALA A 33 -9.37 10.19 -0.93
C ALA A 33 -10.00 9.57 -2.18
N GLU A 34 -9.56 8.40 -2.62
CA GLU A 34 -10.11 7.73 -3.81
C GLU A 34 -11.49 7.15 -3.51
N PRO A 35 -12.45 7.28 -4.46
CA PRO A 35 -13.74 6.60 -4.34
C PRO A 35 -13.54 5.07 -4.23
N GLY A 36 -14.22 4.46 -3.27
CA GLY A 36 -14.14 3.00 -3.08
C GLY A 36 -12.98 2.50 -2.25
N CYS A 37 -12.12 3.38 -1.75
CA CYS A 37 -11.07 3.02 -0.79
C CYS A 37 -11.65 3.06 0.63
N HIS A 38 -11.74 1.90 1.27
CA HIS A 38 -12.30 1.78 2.62
C HIS A 38 -11.25 1.66 3.72
N LEU A 39 -10.05 1.20 3.36
CA LEU A 39 -8.93 1.07 4.28
C LEU A 39 -7.63 1.21 3.51
N TYR A 40 -6.70 1.96 4.04
CA TYR A 40 -5.34 2.08 3.52
C TYR A 40 -4.43 2.44 4.68
N ASP A 41 -3.89 1.41 5.36
CA ASP A 41 -3.22 1.59 6.64
C ASP A 41 -1.85 0.92 6.66
N LEU A 42 -0.84 1.67 7.08
CA LEU A 42 0.53 1.18 7.17
C LEU A 42 0.81 0.72 8.60
N VAL A 43 1.22 -0.53 8.73
CA VAL A 43 1.52 -1.15 10.02
C VAL A 43 2.91 -1.77 10.00
N ILE A 44 3.48 -1.95 11.19
CA ILE A 44 4.79 -2.57 11.37
C ILE A 44 4.57 -3.94 12.00
N ASN A 45 5.27 -4.96 11.47
CA ASN A 45 5.25 -6.29 12.07
C ASN A 45 5.86 -6.20 13.49
N GLU A 46 5.07 -6.54 14.51
CA GLU A 46 5.51 -6.41 15.90
C GLU A 46 6.69 -7.33 16.21
N ASP A 47 6.71 -8.51 15.60
CA ASP A 47 7.76 -9.52 15.82
C ASP A 47 9.02 -9.29 14.96
N ASP A 48 8.88 -8.54 13.86
CA ASP A 48 9.99 -8.18 12.97
C ASP A 48 9.79 -6.74 12.46
N PRO A 49 10.28 -5.72 13.20
CA PRO A 49 10.07 -4.32 12.83
C PRO A 49 10.70 -3.88 11.51
N SER A 50 11.51 -4.74 10.87
CA SER A 50 12.06 -4.46 9.54
C SER A 50 11.06 -4.72 8.43
N VAL A 51 9.92 -5.34 8.74
CA VAL A 51 8.86 -5.66 7.78
C VAL A 51 7.63 -4.84 8.09
N TRP A 52 7.16 -4.11 7.09
CA TRP A 52 5.95 -3.29 7.18
C TRP A 52 4.90 -3.85 6.24
N TYR A 53 3.63 -3.58 6.56
CA TYR A 53 2.52 -3.98 5.70
C TYR A 53 1.63 -2.79 5.43
N MET A 54 1.16 -2.66 4.17
CA MET A 54 0.04 -1.80 3.84
C MET A 54 -1.20 -2.70 3.77
N PHE A 55 -2.15 -2.50 4.69
CA PHE A 55 -3.43 -3.19 4.63
C PHE A 55 -4.42 -2.30 3.89
N GLU A 56 -5.10 -2.90 2.90
CA GLU A 56 -6.01 -2.16 2.04
C GLU A 56 -7.35 -2.88 1.93
N LYS A 57 -8.42 -2.11 1.83
CA LYS A 57 -9.75 -2.62 1.51
C LYS A 57 -10.40 -1.73 0.46
N TRP A 58 -10.86 -2.33 -0.60
CA TRP A 58 -11.46 -1.65 -1.75
C TRP A 58 -12.86 -2.17 -2.04
N GLU A 59 -13.70 -1.33 -2.61
CA GLU A 59 -15.07 -1.67 -3.00
C GLU A 59 -15.11 -2.90 -3.90
N SER A 60 -14.16 -3.01 -4.83
CA SER A 60 -14.04 -4.14 -5.75
C SER A 60 -12.64 -4.18 -6.36
N ARG A 61 -12.31 -5.32 -7.00
CA ARG A 61 -11.08 -5.42 -7.76
C ARG A 61 -11.02 -4.44 -8.92
N GLU A 62 -12.15 -4.21 -9.58
CA GLU A 62 -12.23 -3.26 -10.68
C GLU A 62 -11.88 -1.84 -10.23
N VAL A 63 -12.42 -1.41 -9.09
CA VAL A 63 -12.11 -0.09 -8.51
C VAL A 63 -10.62 0.04 -8.23
N TRP A 64 -10.00 -1.00 -7.66
CA TRP A 64 -8.57 -1.00 -7.40
C TRP A 64 -7.75 -0.93 -8.70
N GLU A 65 -8.07 -1.77 -9.70
CA GLU A 65 -7.32 -1.82 -10.95
C GLU A 65 -7.47 -0.56 -11.79
N THR A 66 -8.71 -0.07 -11.97
CA THR A 66 -8.98 1.04 -12.87
C THR A 66 -8.82 2.40 -12.23
N GLY A 67 -8.97 2.49 -10.90
CA GLY A 67 -8.82 3.73 -10.15
C GLY A 67 -7.44 3.85 -9.51
N HIS A 68 -7.19 3.04 -8.50
CA HIS A 68 -5.96 3.12 -7.70
C HIS A 68 -4.70 2.90 -8.53
N MET A 69 -4.63 1.77 -9.22
CA MET A 69 -3.43 1.40 -9.98
C MET A 69 -3.15 2.32 -11.18
N ALA A 70 -4.17 3.04 -11.65
CA ALA A 70 -4.02 4.03 -12.71
C ALA A 70 -3.74 5.45 -12.19
N SER A 71 -3.65 5.63 -10.87
CA SER A 71 -3.49 6.95 -10.26
C SER A 71 -2.06 7.49 -10.34
N ALA A 72 -1.95 8.84 -10.30
CA ALA A 72 -0.65 9.51 -10.29
C ALA A 72 0.15 9.20 -9.02
N HIS A 73 -0.52 9.03 -7.87
CA HIS A 73 0.17 8.75 -6.62
C HIS A 73 0.72 7.33 -6.56
N VAL A 74 0.07 6.34 -7.19
CA VAL A 74 0.65 5.00 -7.32
C VAL A 74 1.84 5.02 -8.29
N ALA A 75 1.75 5.72 -9.42
CA ALA A 75 2.88 5.88 -10.33
C ALA A 75 4.09 6.49 -9.60
N LYS A 76 3.84 7.49 -8.76
CA LYS A 76 4.90 8.15 -7.99
C LYS A 76 5.57 7.20 -7.00
N ILE A 77 4.80 6.45 -6.21
CA ILE A 77 5.38 5.51 -5.25
C ILE A 77 6.15 4.39 -5.96
N GLN A 78 5.68 3.91 -7.10
CA GLN A 78 6.39 2.91 -7.89
C GLN A 78 7.74 3.39 -8.37
N GLN A 79 7.88 4.69 -8.66
CA GLN A 79 9.17 5.29 -9.02
C GLN A 79 10.09 5.45 -7.81
N LEU A 80 9.55 5.75 -6.63
CA LEU A 80 10.33 6.00 -5.42
C LEU A 80 10.77 4.72 -4.71
N GLU A 81 9.93 3.68 -4.73
CA GLU A 81 10.17 2.46 -3.95
C GLU A 81 11.54 1.82 -4.16
N PRO A 82 12.09 1.69 -5.39
CA PRO A 82 13.42 1.10 -5.55
C PRO A 82 14.52 1.79 -4.75
N GLY A 83 14.37 3.08 -4.50
CA GLY A 83 15.32 3.86 -3.68
C GLY A 83 14.99 3.91 -2.19
N LEU A 84 13.82 3.41 -1.80
CA LEU A 84 13.31 3.48 -0.42
C LEU A 84 13.12 2.12 0.23
N THR A 85 13.30 1.04 -0.50
CA THR A 85 13.13 -0.33 -0.01
C THR A 85 14.38 -1.16 -0.28
N VAL A 86 14.59 -2.20 0.54
CA VAL A 86 15.74 -3.12 0.41
C VAL A 86 15.38 -4.41 -0.31
N ALA A 87 14.09 -4.61 -0.62
CA ALA A 87 13.59 -5.75 -1.38
C ALA A 87 12.29 -5.35 -2.07
N PRO A 88 11.87 -6.04 -3.13
CA PRO A 88 10.60 -5.74 -3.81
C PRO A 88 9.41 -5.91 -2.87
N THR A 89 8.42 -5.03 -3.03
CA THR A 89 7.14 -5.14 -2.33
C THR A 89 6.33 -6.29 -2.91
N VAL A 90 5.76 -7.12 -2.03
CA VAL A 90 4.97 -8.29 -2.43
C VAL A 90 3.50 -8.05 -2.10
N LEU A 91 2.63 -8.19 -3.12
CA LEU A 91 1.20 -8.02 -2.95
C LEU A 91 0.51 -9.37 -2.78
N ASN A 92 -0.36 -9.48 -1.79
CA ASN A 92 -1.24 -10.61 -1.58
C ASN A 92 -2.69 -10.12 -1.62
N PHE A 93 -3.56 -10.86 -2.31
CA PHE A 93 -4.94 -10.48 -2.55
C PHE A 93 -5.89 -11.43 -1.84
N TYR A 94 -6.96 -10.87 -1.28
CA TYR A 94 -7.98 -11.61 -0.54
C TYR A 94 -9.36 -11.08 -0.91
N VAL A 95 -10.37 -11.93 -0.86
CA VAL A 95 -11.76 -11.52 -1.04
C VAL A 95 -12.58 -11.91 0.18
N SER A 96 -13.68 -11.21 0.40
CA SER A 96 -14.59 -11.54 1.50
C SER A 96 -15.06 -13.00 1.41
N ALA A 97 -15.02 -13.72 2.54
CA ALA A 97 -15.47 -15.09 2.63
C ALA A 97 -16.99 -15.19 2.81
N LEU A 98 -17.62 -14.13 3.38
CA LEU A 98 -19.03 -14.11 3.74
C LEU A 98 -19.80 -12.94 3.13
#